data_abab77e5a4af6d96eb6ba545cf480c6c
#
_entry.id   abab77e5a4af6d96eb6ba545cf480c6c
#
_cell.length_a   1.000
_cell.length_b   1.000
_cell.length_c   1.000
_cell.angle_alpha   90.00
_cell.angle_beta   90.00
_cell.angle_gamma   90.00
#
_symmetry.space_group_name_H-M   'P 1'
#
loop_
_entity.id
_entity.type
_entity.pdbx_description
1 polymer ?
#
loop_
_entity_poly.entity_id
_entity_poly.type
_entity_poly.pdbx_seq_one_letter_code
_entity_poly.pdbx_strand_id
1 'polypeptide(L)'
;MSTIVNRVMYPLQTSMNMISKMKIDFEKLQTQLATGDKAANLAELGGDRYFDLSIRARVNRLSGYKSNIQMVQSRLTMFSQLMSRLGSLEDSSRGMVTPSTYGSSNVILGAIPTQARANLDEVINVLNGEINGRYLF
;
A
#
# COMPACT_ATOMS: atom_id res chain seq x y z
N MET A 1 -40.74 -54.99 -32.74
CA MET A 1 -39.31 -54.65 -32.95
C MET A 1 -38.81 -53.40 -32.20
N SER A 2 -39.67 -52.64 -31.50
CA SER A 2 -39.30 -51.37 -30.84
C SER A 2 -38.56 -51.58 -29.49
N THR A 3 -38.72 -52.67 -28.77
CA THR A 3 -38.18 -52.90 -27.45
C THR A 3 -36.70 -53.32 -27.41
N ILE A 4 -36.17 -53.87 -28.50
CA ILE A 4 -34.76 -54.29 -28.58
C ILE A 4 -33.85 -53.10 -28.84
N VAL A 5 -34.27 -52.15 -29.62
CA VAL A 5 -33.49 -50.90 -29.95
C VAL A 5 -33.33 -50.07 -28.70
N ASN A 6 -34.33 -49.99 -27.81
CA ASN A 6 -34.28 -49.23 -26.59
C ASN A 6 -33.34 -49.82 -25.54
N ARG A 7 -33.13 -51.16 -25.53
CA ARG A 7 -32.23 -51.85 -24.60
C ARG A 7 -30.74 -51.66 -24.92
N VAL A 8 -30.40 -51.42 -26.18
CA VAL A 8 -29.01 -51.25 -26.63
C VAL A 8 -28.63 -49.75 -26.64
N MET A 9 -29.59 -48.85 -26.94
CA MET A 9 -29.32 -47.40 -27.00
C MET A 9 -29.09 -46.78 -25.61
N TYR A 10 -29.76 -47.27 -24.56
CA TYR A 10 -29.66 -46.70 -23.21
C TYR A 10 -28.23 -46.80 -22.62
N PRO A 11 -27.56 -47.97 -22.64
CA PRO A 11 -26.19 -48.09 -22.13
C PRO A 11 -25.17 -47.32 -22.98
N LEU A 12 -25.35 -47.20 -24.29
CA LEU A 12 -24.50 -46.43 -25.19
C LEU A 12 -24.59 -44.93 -24.87
N GLN A 13 -25.79 -44.40 -24.68
CA GLN A 13 -26.03 -43.00 -24.34
C GLN A 13 -25.46 -42.66 -22.96
N THR A 14 -25.61 -43.57 -22.00
CA THR A 14 -25.03 -43.41 -20.67
C THR A 14 -23.50 -43.41 -20.73
N SER A 15 -22.89 -44.28 -21.53
CA SER A 15 -21.44 -44.32 -21.73
C SER A 15 -20.91 -43.04 -22.40
N MET A 16 -21.62 -42.54 -23.43
CA MET A 16 -21.24 -41.28 -24.09
C MET A 16 -21.33 -40.08 -23.13
N ASN A 17 -22.36 -40.03 -22.29
CA ASN A 17 -22.51 -38.97 -21.27
C ASN A 17 -21.39 -39.06 -20.22
N MET A 18 -20.98 -40.25 -19.81
CA MET A 18 -19.85 -40.45 -18.89
C MET A 18 -18.53 -39.98 -19.51
N ILE A 19 -18.27 -40.31 -20.78
CA ILE A 19 -17.07 -39.91 -21.50
C ILE A 19 -17.04 -38.36 -21.64
N SER A 20 -18.16 -37.75 -21.99
CA SER A 20 -18.27 -36.28 -22.06
C SER A 20 -17.99 -35.62 -20.71
N LYS A 21 -18.52 -36.17 -19.63
CA LYS A 21 -18.26 -35.68 -18.26
C LYS A 21 -16.81 -35.84 -17.89
N MET A 22 -16.19 -36.99 -18.16
CA MET A 22 -14.76 -37.21 -17.91
C MET A 22 -13.89 -36.23 -18.68
N LYS A 23 -14.24 -35.90 -19.93
CA LYS A 23 -13.51 -34.91 -20.72
C LYS A 23 -13.57 -33.52 -20.07
N ILE A 24 -14.75 -33.08 -19.65
CA ILE A 24 -14.93 -31.78 -18.95
C ILE A 24 -14.14 -31.75 -17.64
N ASP A 25 -14.19 -32.83 -16.86
CA ASP A 25 -13.46 -32.92 -15.59
C ASP A 25 -11.94 -32.93 -15.82
N PHE A 26 -11.46 -33.56 -16.90
CA PHE A 26 -10.05 -33.57 -17.29
C PHE A 26 -9.57 -32.16 -17.72
N GLU A 27 -10.32 -31.47 -18.56
CA GLU A 27 -10.01 -30.08 -18.98
C GLU A 27 -9.96 -29.14 -17.77
N LYS A 28 -10.86 -29.34 -16.82
CA LYS A 28 -10.88 -28.60 -15.55
C LYS A 28 -9.63 -28.86 -14.72
N LEU A 29 -9.26 -30.12 -14.52
CA LEU A 29 -8.05 -30.52 -13.78
C LEU A 29 -6.79 -30.00 -14.46
N GLN A 30 -6.72 -30.03 -15.78
CA GLN A 30 -5.61 -29.48 -16.54
C GLN A 30 -5.48 -27.96 -16.34
N THR A 31 -6.59 -27.24 -16.32
CA THR A 31 -6.61 -25.79 -16.03
C THR A 31 -6.16 -25.52 -14.61
N GLN A 32 -6.66 -26.26 -13.63
CA GLN A 32 -6.25 -26.16 -12.22
C GLN A 32 -4.75 -26.42 -12.02
N LEU A 33 -4.20 -27.40 -12.74
CA LEU A 33 -2.78 -27.72 -12.68
C LEU A 33 -1.93 -26.61 -13.31
N ALA A 34 -2.39 -26.03 -14.41
CA ALA A 34 -1.68 -24.98 -15.10
C ALA A 34 -1.69 -23.65 -14.37
N THR A 35 -2.80 -23.29 -13.72
CA THR A 35 -2.97 -22.02 -12.99
C THR A 35 -2.60 -22.11 -11.52
N GLY A 36 -2.62 -23.30 -10.93
CA GLY A 36 -2.50 -23.51 -9.48
C GLY A 36 -3.76 -23.13 -8.69
N ASP A 37 -4.81 -22.67 -9.37
CA ASP A 37 -6.06 -22.25 -8.75
C ASP A 37 -7.03 -23.43 -8.60
N LYS A 38 -7.67 -23.56 -7.43
CA LYS A 38 -8.66 -24.59 -7.15
C LYS A 38 -9.93 -24.46 -8.01
N ALA A 39 -10.28 -23.26 -8.40
CA ALA A 39 -11.46 -22.96 -9.20
C ALA A 39 -11.25 -21.70 -10.05
N ALA A 40 -11.80 -21.70 -11.26
CA ALA A 40 -11.72 -20.54 -12.16
C ALA A 40 -12.65 -19.39 -11.72
N ASN A 41 -13.71 -19.71 -10.99
CA ASN A 41 -14.66 -18.72 -10.50
C ASN A 41 -15.24 -19.11 -9.12
N LEU A 42 -15.84 -18.12 -8.45
CA LEU A 42 -16.41 -18.29 -7.11
C LEU A 42 -17.55 -19.32 -7.04
N ALA A 43 -18.28 -19.56 -8.14
CA ALA A 43 -19.36 -20.53 -8.18
C ALA A 43 -18.86 -21.97 -8.08
N GLU A 44 -17.64 -22.22 -8.58
CA GLU A 44 -17.01 -23.54 -8.58
C GLU A 44 -16.40 -23.93 -7.22
N LEU A 45 -16.18 -22.96 -6.33
CA LEU A 45 -15.64 -23.20 -4.98
C LEU A 45 -16.64 -23.90 -4.04
N GLY A 46 -17.93 -23.94 -4.39
CA GLY A 46 -18.94 -24.61 -3.57
C GLY A 46 -18.92 -24.13 -2.13
N GLY A 47 -18.70 -25.06 -1.18
CA GLY A 47 -18.65 -24.77 0.26
C GLY A 47 -17.51 -23.85 0.70
N ASP A 48 -16.40 -23.84 -0.03
CA ASP A 48 -15.22 -23.02 0.30
C ASP A 48 -15.39 -21.53 -0.11
N ARG A 49 -16.46 -21.20 -0.80
CA ARG A 49 -16.76 -19.83 -1.25
C ARG A 49 -16.78 -18.80 -0.12
N TYR A 50 -17.40 -19.16 1.01
CA TYR A 50 -17.46 -18.28 2.17
C TYR A 50 -16.07 -18.04 2.76
N PHE A 51 -15.26 -19.08 2.81
CA PHE A 51 -13.88 -19.01 3.31
C PHE A 51 -13.01 -18.11 2.39
N ASP A 52 -13.08 -18.30 1.07
CA ASP A 52 -12.35 -17.45 0.11
C ASP A 52 -12.74 -15.98 0.23
N LEU A 53 -14.04 -15.67 0.29
CA LEU A 53 -14.52 -14.32 0.49
C LEU A 53 -14.03 -13.69 1.79
N SER A 54 -13.99 -14.48 2.88
CA SER A 54 -13.49 -14.00 4.17
C SER A 54 -11.99 -13.68 4.13
N ILE A 55 -11.21 -14.52 3.45
CA ILE A 55 -9.76 -14.29 3.25
C ILE A 55 -9.54 -13.03 2.39
N ARG A 56 -10.24 -12.90 1.28
CA ARG A 56 -10.13 -11.71 0.42
C ARG A 56 -10.48 -10.43 1.18
N ALA A 57 -11.54 -10.45 1.98
CA ALA A 57 -11.90 -9.32 2.83
C ALA A 57 -10.79 -8.98 3.86
N ARG A 58 -10.14 -10.00 4.45
CA ARG A 58 -8.99 -9.80 5.36
C ARG A 58 -7.78 -9.23 4.62
N VAL A 59 -7.43 -9.77 3.46
CA VAL A 59 -6.32 -9.31 2.63
C VAL A 59 -6.53 -7.84 2.22
N ASN A 60 -7.73 -7.49 1.77
CA ASN A 60 -8.06 -6.10 1.41
C ASN A 60 -7.95 -5.15 2.60
N ARG A 61 -8.39 -5.59 3.79
CA ARG A 61 -8.25 -4.81 5.03
C ARG A 61 -6.79 -4.62 5.42
N LEU A 62 -5.98 -5.67 5.35
CA LEU A 62 -4.54 -5.61 5.62
C LEU A 62 -3.82 -4.71 4.61
N SER A 63 -4.20 -4.76 3.34
CA SER A 63 -3.69 -3.86 2.31
C SER A 63 -4.01 -2.39 2.64
N GLY A 64 -5.23 -2.11 3.09
CA GLY A 64 -5.63 -0.78 3.57
C GLY A 64 -4.80 -0.33 4.78
N TYR A 65 -4.58 -1.19 5.76
CA TYR A 65 -3.73 -0.88 6.91
C TYR A 65 -2.28 -0.61 6.50
N LYS A 66 -1.73 -1.42 5.58
CA LYS A 66 -0.39 -1.21 5.04
C LYS A 66 -0.26 0.17 4.38
N SER A 67 -1.23 0.56 3.56
CA SER A 67 -1.25 1.88 2.93
C SER A 67 -1.31 3.02 3.95
N ASN A 68 -2.15 2.88 4.98
CA ASN A 68 -2.24 3.87 6.06
C ASN A 68 -0.92 3.98 6.84
N ILE A 69 -0.27 2.85 7.16
CA ILE A 69 1.03 2.84 7.84
C ILE A 69 2.09 3.55 6.99
N GLN A 70 2.14 3.28 5.69
CA GLN A 70 3.07 3.95 4.78
C GLN A 70 2.85 5.46 4.74
N MET A 71 1.60 5.91 4.74
CA MET A 71 1.26 7.33 4.80
C MET A 71 1.72 7.97 6.12
N VAL A 72 1.49 7.30 7.26
CA VAL A 72 1.94 7.78 8.57
C VAL A 72 3.46 7.82 8.66
N GLN A 73 4.15 6.80 8.15
CA GLN A 73 5.62 6.77 8.10
C GLN A 73 6.18 7.93 7.26
N SER A 74 5.58 8.22 6.11
CA SER A 74 5.98 9.36 5.29
C SER A 74 5.80 10.69 6.04
N ARG A 75 4.67 10.87 6.73
CA ARG A 75 4.44 12.07 7.55
C ARG A 75 5.44 12.19 8.69
N LEU A 76 5.74 11.09 9.38
CA LEU A 76 6.69 11.06 10.49
C LEU A 76 8.11 11.40 10.02
N THR A 77 8.52 10.86 8.87
CA THR A 77 9.82 11.17 8.26
C THR A 77 9.93 12.66 7.95
N MET A 78 8.91 13.23 7.32
CA MET A 78 8.89 14.66 7.00
C MET A 78 8.87 15.53 8.26
N PHE A 79 8.07 15.15 9.25
CA PHE A 79 8.04 15.82 10.54
C PHE A 79 9.43 15.81 11.22
N SER A 80 10.12 14.67 11.21
CA SER A 80 11.47 14.55 11.75
C SER A 80 12.47 15.44 11.01
N GLN A 81 12.37 15.54 9.67
CA GLN A 81 13.20 16.43 8.87
C GLN A 81 12.95 17.90 9.18
N LEU A 82 11.67 18.31 9.34
CA LEU A 82 11.31 19.67 9.71
C LEU A 82 11.78 20.03 11.13
N MET A 83 11.67 19.11 12.08
CA MET A 83 12.22 19.29 13.43
C MET A 83 13.74 19.46 13.40
N SER A 84 14.45 18.64 12.63
CA SER A 84 15.89 18.75 12.46
C SER A 84 16.28 20.11 11.85
N ARG A 85 15.49 20.59 10.89
CA ARG A 85 15.69 21.90 10.26
C ARG A 85 15.46 23.07 11.23
N LEU A 86 14.42 22.99 12.06
CA LEU A 86 14.19 23.94 13.14
C LEU A 86 15.35 23.99 14.14
N GLY A 87 15.89 22.82 14.52
CA GLY A 87 17.09 22.74 15.37
C GLY A 87 18.29 23.42 14.72
N SER A 88 18.54 23.21 13.43
CA SER A 88 19.62 23.88 12.71
C SER A 88 19.44 25.40 12.63
N LEU A 89 18.19 25.89 12.50
CA LEU A 89 17.89 27.31 12.54
C LEU A 89 18.10 27.92 13.92
N GLU A 90 17.78 27.18 14.99
CA GLU A 90 18.07 27.56 16.37
C GLU A 90 19.58 27.71 16.58
N ASP A 91 20.37 26.69 16.19
CA ASP A 91 21.82 26.70 16.33
C ASP A 91 22.46 27.86 15.54
N SER A 92 21.99 28.08 14.32
CA SER A 92 22.40 29.22 13.48
C SER A 92 22.10 30.55 14.17
N SER A 93 20.90 30.72 14.71
CA SER A 93 20.49 31.92 15.39
C SER A 93 21.28 32.17 16.67
N ARG A 94 21.56 31.16 17.44
CA ARG A 94 22.43 31.22 18.64
C ARG A 94 23.85 31.56 18.27
N GLY A 95 24.40 30.97 17.22
CA GLY A 95 25.76 31.22 16.75
C GLY A 95 26.00 32.68 16.34
N MET A 96 24.94 33.36 15.86
CA MET A 96 25.03 34.81 15.51
C MET A 96 25.09 35.72 16.72
N VAL A 97 24.41 35.34 17.82
CA VAL A 97 24.29 36.18 19.02
C VAL A 97 25.43 35.92 20.03
N THR A 98 25.99 34.70 19.97
CA THR A 98 27.06 34.32 20.90
C THR A 98 28.42 34.59 20.26
N PRO A 99 29.14 35.66 20.60
CA PRO A 99 30.48 35.90 20.08
C PRO A 99 31.39 34.81 20.57
N SER A 100 31.97 34.03 19.66
CA SER A 100 32.83 32.89 19.96
C SER A 100 34.17 33.28 20.56
N THR A 101 34.50 34.57 20.65
CA THR A 101 35.74 35.05 21.26
C THR A 101 35.59 36.52 21.71
N TYR A 102 35.81 36.74 22.99
CA TYR A 102 35.96 38.09 23.55
C TYR A 102 37.13 38.76 22.84
N GLY A 103 36.85 39.77 21.99
CA GLY A 103 37.88 40.59 21.35
C GLY A 103 38.00 40.47 19.82
N SER A 104 37.25 39.64 19.13
CA SER A 104 37.23 39.70 17.66
C SER A 104 36.17 40.71 17.17
N SER A 105 36.64 41.83 16.65
CA SER A 105 35.87 42.94 16.08
C SER A 105 35.16 42.62 14.75
N ASN A 106 34.87 41.37 14.46
CA ASN A 106 34.28 40.93 13.20
C ASN A 106 32.84 40.44 13.31
N VAL A 107 32.10 40.85 14.32
CA VAL A 107 30.64 40.71 14.28
C VAL A 107 30.12 41.78 13.32
N ILE A 108 29.76 41.37 12.11
CA ILE A 108 29.09 42.22 11.14
C ILE A 108 27.68 42.52 11.64
N LEU A 109 27.55 43.42 12.58
CA LEU A 109 26.26 43.85 13.18
C LEU A 109 25.20 44.19 12.12
N GLY A 110 25.59 44.62 10.92
CA GLY A 110 24.70 44.89 9.81
C GLY A 110 24.08 43.67 9.14
N ALA A 111 24.67 42.49 9.27
CA ALA A 111 24.15 41.25 8.67
C ALA A 111 23.14 40.52 9.58
N ILE A 112 23.20 40.76 10.89
CA ILE A 112 22.33 40.06 11.88
C ILE A 112 20.84 40.30 11.58
N PRO A 113 20.34 41.53 11.33
CA PRO A 113 18.91 41.72 11.06
C PRO A 113 18.43 41.04 9.79
N THR A 114 19.26 41.00 8.75
CA THR A 114 18.92 40.35 7.47
C THR A 114 18.84 38.85 7.65
N GLN A 115 19.80 38.26 8.35
CA GLN A 115 19.80 36.81 8.63
C GLN A 115 18.66 36.42 9.58
N ALA A 116 18.36 37.22 10.59
CA ALA A 116 17.24 36.98 11.50
C ALA A 116 15.89 36.97 10.75
N ARG A 117 15.71 37.87 9.78
CA ARG A 117 14.51 37.87 8.91
C ARG A 117 14.45 36.63 8.06
N ALA A 118 15.56 36.22 7.42
CA ALA A 118 15.62 35.01 6.63
C ALA A 118 15.31 33.75 7.48
N ASN A 119 15.84 33.68 8.69
CA ASN A 119 15.53 32.59 9.61
C ASN A 119 14.06 32.59 10.04
N LEU A 120 13.45 33.77 10.24
CA LEU A 120 12.01 33.89 10.56
C LEU A 120 11.14 33.40 9.39
N ASP A 121 11.46 33.85 8.17
CA ASP A 121 10.74 33.42 6.96
C ASP A 121 10.84 31.89 6.78
N GLU A 122 12.00 31.33 7.06
CA GLU A 122 12.22 29.89 7.03
C GLU A 122 11.40 29.15 8.09
N VAL A 123 11.33 29.65 9.33
CA VAL A 123 10.48 29.09 10.40
C VAL A 123 9.00 29.10 9.96
N ILE A 124 8.54 30.20 9.37
CA ILE A 124 7.16 30.30 8.85
C ILE A 124 6.92 29.25 7.77
N ASN A 125 7.85 29.07 6.84
CA ASN A 125 7.76 28.07 5.79
C ASN A 125 7.74 26.64 6.36
N VAL A 126 8.57 26.35 7.35
CA VAL A 126 8.60 25.05 8.03
C VAL A 126 7.27 24.77 8.76
N LEU A 127 6.71 25.76 9.46
CA LEU A 127 5.44 25.62 10.18
C LEU A 127 4.24 25.47 9.25
N ASN A 128 4.32 26.04 8.03
CA ASN A 128 3.29 25.89 6.99
C ASN A 128 3.47 24.63 6.13
N GLY A 129 4.39 23.73 6.51
CA GLY A 129 4.61 22.47 5.82
C GLY A 129 3.34 21.61 5.78
N GLU A 130 2.93 21.17 4.59
CA GLU A 130 1.78 20.30 4.40
C GLU A 130 2.14 19.02 3.66
N ILE A 131 1.41 17.96 3.94
CA ILE A 131 1.46 16.69 3.19
C ILE A 131 0.02 16.25 2.87
N ASN A 132 -0.23 16.01 1.58
CA ASN A 132 -1.53 15.57 1.09
C ASN A 132 -2.69 16.49 1.54
N GLY A 133 -2.49 17.81 1.47
CA GLY A 133 -3.49 18.80 1.84
C GLY A 133 -3.77 18.93 3.35
N ARG A 134 -2.87 18.43 4.20
CA ARG A 134 -2.96 18.56 5.66
C ARG A 134 -1.67 19.15 6.23
N TYR A 135 -1.80 20.17 7.04
CA TYR A 135 -0.68 20.74 7.78
C TYR A 135 -0.07 19.71 8.72
N LEU A 136 1.24 19.85 8.95
CA LEU A 136 1.99 18.95 9.84
C LEU A 136 1.92 19.40 11.30
N PHE A 137 1.66 20.69 11.51
CA PHE A 137 1.55 21.34 12.82
C PHE A 137 0.14 21.90 13.03
#